data_17c4c9455acb61b71116bf616d908fc9
#
_entry.id   17c4c9455acb61b71116bf616d908fc9
#
_cell.length_a   1.000
_cell.length_b   1.000
_cell.length_c   1.000
_cell.angle_alpha   90.00
_cell.angle_beta   90.00
_cell.angle_gamma   90.00
#
_symmetry.space_group_name_H-M   'P 1'
#
loop_
_entity.id
_entity.type
_entity.pdbx_description
1 polymer ?
#
loop_
_entity_poly.entity_id
_entity_poly.type
_entity_poly.pdbx_seq_one_letter_code
_entity_poly.pdbx_strand_id
1 'polypeptide(L)'
;MSKKRVVVTGLGALSPLGNDVDTSWNNAINGVSGIGPITRVDAEEYPAKVAAELKDFNVEDYMDKKEARKMDRFTQYAVVAAKMAVEDADLNITDEIAPRVGVWVGSGIGGLETLESQFEIFLTKGPRRVSPFFVPMMIPDMATGQISIALGAKGVNSCTVTACATGTNSIGDAFKVIQRGDADVMVTGGTEAPLTRMSFAGFSANKALSTNPDPKTASRPFDKNRDGFVMGEGAGIIVLEELEHALARGAKIYGEIVGYGSTGDAYHITAPAQDGEGGARAMQEAIKDAGIAPEDIDYINAHGTSTYYNDKYETMAIKTVFGEHAHKLAVSSTKSMTGHLLGAAGGIEAIFSILAIKECVIPPTINIQTPDEECDLDYVPDEARRQDLNYVLSNSLGFGGHNATLIFKKYQS
;
A
#
# COMPACT_ATOMS: atom_id res chain seq x y z
N MET A 1 14.10 -28.57 2.82
CA MET A 1 14.25 -27.91 1.51
C MET A 1 14.69 -26.49 1.77
N SER A 2 15.65 -25.93 1.02
CA SER A 2 16.01 -24.51 1.11
C SER A 2 14.79 -23.68 0.67
N LYS A 3 14.56 -22.54 1.34
CA LYS A 3 13.53 -21.59 0.92
C LYS A 3 13.84 -21.11 -0.50
N LYS A 4 12.82 -21.02 -1.37
CA LYS A 4 12.99 -20.44 -2.72
C LYS A 4 13.23 -18.94 -2.62
N ARG A 5 14.10 -18.39 -3.45
CA ARG A 5 14.30 -16.94 -3.59
C ARG A 5 13.17 -16.35 -4.42
N VAL A 6 12.75 -15.13 -4.05
CA VAL A 6 11.60 -14.46 -4.66
C VAL A 6 12.00 -13.06 -5.10
N VAL A 7 11.77 -12.75 -6.36
CA VAL A 7 12.13 -11.49 -6.99
C VAL A 7 10.90 -10.73 -7.46
N VAL A 8 11.05 -9.43 -7.63
CA VAL A 8 10.02 -8.55 -8.18
C VAL A 8 10.34 -8.32 -9.66
N THR A 9 9.41 -8.69 -10.53
CA THR A 9 9.59 -8.62 -11.98
C THR A 9 8.67 -7.62 -12.68
N GLY A 10 7.59 -7.19 -12.02
CA GLY A 10 6.66 -6.21 -12.59
C GLY A 10 6.01 -5.32 -11.55
N LEU A 11 5.69 -4.10 -11.96
CA LEU A 11 5.12 -3.04 -11.15
C LEU A 11 3.92 -2.41 -11.85
N GLY A 12 2.85 -2.12 -11.10
CA GLY A 12 1.67 -1.40 -11.61
C GLY A 12 1.08 -0.52 -10.54
N ALA A 13 0.83 0.73 -10.83
CA ALA A 13 0.38 1.72 -9.87
C ALA A 13 -0.71 2.65 -10.41
N LEU A 14 -1.70 2.91 -9.58
CA LEU A 14 -2.61 4.04 -9.66
C LEU A 14 -2.53 4.77 -8.32
N SER A 15 -2.14 6.03 -8.34
CA SER A 15 -1.99 6.83 -7.12
C SER A 15 -2.39 8.28 -7.35
N PRO A 16 -2.62 9.08 -6.30
CA PRO A 16 -2.85 10.52 -6.43
C PRO A 16 -1.70 11.29 -7.09
N LEU A 17 -0.52 10.65 -7.21
CA LEU A 17 0.65 11.21 -7.87
C LEU A 17 0.69 10.91 -9.37
N GLY A 18 -0.02 9.88 -9.84
CA GLY A 18 -0.04 9.49 -11.24
C GLY A 18 -0.79 8.19 -11.49
N ASN A 19 -1.25 8.00 -12.72
CA ASN A 19 -1.99 6.82 -13.16
C ASN A 19 -1.08 5.73 -13.78
N ASP A 20 0.22 5.80 -13.50
CA ASP A 20 1.24 4.81 -13.83
C ASP A 20 2.41 4.89 -12.83
N VAL A 21 3.31 3.91 -12.90
CA VAL A 21 4.47 3.80 -12.00
C VAL A 21 5.46 4.95 -12.19
N ASP A 22 5.81 5.26 -13.42
CA ASP A 22 6.84 6.25 -13.74
C ASP A 22 6.41 7.65 -13.31
N THR A 23 5.17 8.03 -13.62
CA THR A 23 4.59 9.32 -13.20
C THR A 23 4.50 9.40 -11.68
N SER A 24 4.01 8.35 -11.02
CA SER A 24 3.89 8.31 -9.56
C SER A 24 5.26 8.42 -8.88
N TRP A 25 6.26 7.70 -9.37
CA TRP A 25 7.62 7.73 -8.84
C TRP A 25 8.30 9.07 -9.05
N ASN A 26 8.25 9.60 -10.29
CA ASN A 26 8.84 10.91 -10.60
C ASN A 26 8.24 12.01 -9.73
N ASN A 27 6.94 12.01 -9.51
CA ASN A 27 6.29 12.98 -8.62
C ASN A 27 6.68 12.76 -7.16
N ALA A 28 6.83 11.51 -6.71
CA ALA A 28 7.27 11.21 -5.35
C ALA A 28 8.69 11.72 -5.05
N ILE A 29 9.66 11.48 -5.92
CA ILE A 29 11.04 11.96 -5.71
C ILE A 29 11.20 13.48 -5.89
N ASN A 30 10.24 14.14 -6.53
CA ASN A 30 10.21 15.59 -6.66
C ASN A 30 9.35 16.29 -5.57
N GLY A 31 8.88 15.57 -4.58
CA GLY A 31 8.10 16.14 -3.47
C GLY A 31 6.74 16.70 -3.90
N VAL A 32 6.15 16.19 -4.98
CA VAL A 32 4.86 16.67 -5.50
C VAL A 32 3.73 16.12 -4.65
N SER A 33 2.86 16.98 -4.12
CA SER A 33 1.67 16.53 -3.39
C SER A 33 0.52 16.15 -4.32
N GLY A 34 -0.05 14.96 -4.11
CA GLY A 34 -1.28 14.51 -4.76
C GLY A 34 -2.57 15.00 -4.08
N ILE A 35 -2.46 15.65 -2.94
CA ILE A 35 -3.58 16.10 -2.12
C ILE A 35 -4.25 17.33 -2.73
N GLY A 36 -5.57 17.36 -2.70
CA GLY A 36 -6.40 18.48 -3.18
C GLY A 36 -7.69 18.63 -2.37
N PRO A 37 -8.52 19.60 -2.72
CA PRO A 37 -9.89 19.69 -2.17
C PRO A 37 -10.68 18.42 -2.49
N ILE A 38 -11.56 18.01 -1.59
CA ILE A 38 -12.47 16.87 -1.85
C ILE A 38 -13.43 17.24 -2.97
N THR A 39 -13.52 16.35 -3.99
CA THR A 39 -14.47 16.50 -5.10
C THR A 39 -15.48 15.34 -5.21
N ARG A 40 -15.19 14.21 -4.56
CA ARG A 40 -16.02 12.99 -4.60
C ARG A 40 -17.34 13.11 -3.85
N VAL A 41 -17.37 13.95 -2.83
CA VAL A 41 -18.54 14.20 -1.96
C VAL A 41 -18.66 15.70 -1.67
N ASP A 42 -19.81 16.12 -1.17
CA ASP A 42 -19.97 17.50 -0.68
C ASP A 42 -19.17 17.70 0.62
N ALA A 43 -18.03 18.36 0.50
CA ALA A 43 -17.09 18.55 1.60
C ALA A 43 -17.60 19.52 2.67
N GLU A 44 -18.68 20.30 2.42
CA GLU A 44 -19.21 21.26 3.42
C GLU A 44 -19.73 20.54 4.67
N GLU A 45 -20.25 19.32 4.49
CA GLU A 45 -20.82 18.53 5.58
C GLU A 45 -19.76 17.91 6.53
N TYR A 46 -18.47 17.88 6.14
CA TYR A 46 -17.43 17.17 6.89
C TYR A 46 -16.38 18.12 7.49
N PRO A 47 -15.78 17.77 8.65
CA PRO A 47 -14.62 18.49 9.19
C PRO A 47 -13.41 18.46 8.26
N ALA A 48 -13.12 17.30 7.65
CA ALA A 48 -12.07 17.16 6.64
C ALA A 48 -12.47 17.85 5.33
N LYS A 49 -11.54 18.60 4.72
CA LYS A 49 -11.77 19.38 3.51
C LYS A 49 -10.91 18.94 2.32
N VAL A 50 -9.96 18.05 2.57
CA VAL A 50 -8.98 17.61 1.59
C VAL A 50 -8.92 16.08 1.50
N ALA A 51 -8.57 15.58 0.32
CA ALA A 51 -8.36 14.17 0.03
C ALA A 51 -7.27 14.01 -1.04
N ALA A 52 -6.76 12.78 -1.17
CA ALA A 52 -5.83 12.40 -2.21
C ALA A 52 -6.56 11.52 -3.25
N GLU A 53 -7.18 12.16 -4.20
CA GLU A 53 -7.99 11.53 -5.26
C GLU A 53 -7.14 11.16 -6.47
N LEU A 54 -7.50 10.10 -7.19
CA LEU A 54 -6.95 9.86 -8.54
C LEU A 54 -7.41 10.97 -9.48
N LYS A 55 -6.46 11.54 -10.20
CA LYS A 55 -6.70 12.62 -11.17
C LYS A 55 -6.77 12.05 -12.59
N ASP A 56 -7.73 12.55 -13.38
CA ASP A 56 -7.87 12.22 -14.80
C ASP A 56 -7.95 10.71 -15.10
N PHE A 57 -8.41 9.90 -14.13
CA PHE A 57 -8.58 8.48 -14.30
C PHE A 57 -9.96 8.17 -14.92
N ASN A 58 -9.95 7.57 -16.12
CA ASN A 58 -11.13 7.04 -16.75
C ASN A 58 -10.94 5.53 -17.01
N VAL A 59 -11.74 4.70 -16.36
CA VAL A 59 -11.64 3.24 -16.46
C VAL A 59 -11.87 2.72 -17.88
N GLU A 60 -12.65 3.45 -18.71
CA GLU A 60 -12.96 3.05 -20.10
C GLU A 60 -11.71 3.11 -21.00
N ASP A 61 -10.62 3.76 -20.58
CA ASP A 61 -9.34 3.75 -21.30
C ASP A 61 -8.56 2.43 -21.09
N TYR A 62 -8.94 1.62 -20.09
CA TYR A 62 -8.23 0.40 -19.68
C TYR A 62 -9.07 -0.88 -19.83
N MET A 63 -10.40 -0.77 -19.82
CA MET A 63 -11.30 -1.91 -19.93
C MET A 63 -12.66 -1.55 -20.54
N ASP A 64 -13.36 -2.57 -21.06
CA ASP A 64 -14.71 -2.39 -21.62
C ASP A 64 -15.69 -1.87 -20.56
N LYS A 65 -16.52 -0.92 -20.94
CA LYS A 65 -17.53 -0.29 -20.09
C LYS A 65 -18.50 -1.29 -19.44
N LYS A 66 -18.85 -2.38 -20.12
CA LYS A 66 -19.78 -3.39 -19.58
C LYS A 66 -19.12 -4.20 -18.48
N GLU A 67 -17.80 -4.47 -18.59
CA GLU A 67 -17.03 -5.12 -17.54
C GLU A 67 -16.82 -4.18 -16.35
N ALA A 68 -16.45 -2.93 -16.59
CA ALA A 68 -16.28 -1.93 -15.54
C ALA A 68 -17.53 -1.75 -14.66
N ARG A 69 -18.73 -1.79 -15.27
CA ARG A 69 -20.02 -1.67 -14.55
C ARG A 69 -20.35 -2.82 -13.60
N LYS A 70 -19.63 -3.93 -13.67
CA LYS A 70 -19.79 -5.09 -12.77
C LYS A 70 -18.81 -5.06 -11.60
N MET A 71 -17.98 -4.01 -11.50
CA MET A 71 -16.92 -3.84 -10.52
C MET A 71 -17.13 -2.53 -9.77
N ASP A 72 -16.96 -2.57 -8.44
CA ASP A 72 -16.75 -1.35 -7.66
C ASP A 72 -15.41 -0.72 -8.03
N ARG A 73 -15.22 0.53 -7.71
CA ARG A 73 -14.04 1.31 -8.08
C ARG A 73 -12.73 0.71 -7.57
N PHE A 74 -12.71 0.18 -6.32
CA PHE A 74 -11.50 -0.47 -5.79
C PHE A 74 -11.09 -1.68 -6.65
N THR A 75 -12.05 -2.45 -7.16
CA THR A 75 -11.79 -3.58 -8.06
C THR A 75 -11.30 -3.10 -9.43
N GLN A 76 -11.88 -2.01 -9.95
CA GLN A 76 -11.42 -1.42 -11.21
C GLN A 76 -9.95 -1.00 -11.11
N TYR A 77 -9.56 -0.32 -10.04
CA TYR A 77 -8.16 0.08 -9.78
C TYR A 77 -7.24 -1.13 -9.71
N ALA A 78 -7.65 -2.17 -8.97
CA ALA A 78 -6.88 -3.38 -8.83
C ALA A 78 -6.62 -4.09 -10.18
N VAL A 79 -7.66 -4.24 -11.02
CA VAL A 79 -7.54 -4.89 -12.33
C VAL A 79 -6.64 -4.09 -13.28
N VAL A 80 -6.79 -2.75 -13.28
CA VAL A 80 -5.95 -1.88 -14.12
C VAL A 80 -4.48 -1.97 -13.68
N ALA A 81 -4.19 -1.80 -12.38
CA ALA A 81 -2.83 -1.88 -11.87
C ALA A 81 -2.22 -3.28 -12.06
N ALA A 82 -3.03 -4.36 -11.93
CA ALA A 82 -2.55 -5.73 -12.16
C ALA A 82 -2.18 -5.98 -13.63
N LYS A 83 -2.95 -5.46 -14.58
CA LYS A 83 -2.60 -5.52 -16.01
C LYS A 83 -1.30 -4.78 -16.30
N MET A 84 -1.13 -3.57 -15.74
CA MET A 84 0.13 -2.82 -15.85
C MET A 84 1.32 -3.62 -15.30
N ALA A 85 1.16 -4.23 -14.12
CA ALA A 85 2.23 -5.01 -13.49
C ALA A 85 2.64 -6.24 -14.31
N VAL A 86 1.67 -6.94 -14.90
CA VAL A 86 1.91 -8.12 -15.75
C VAL A 86 2.54 -7.72 -17.09
N GLU A 87 2.10 -6.61 -17.67
CA GLU A 87 2.69 -6.02 -18.88
C GLU A 87 4.14 -5.58 -18.62
N ASP A 88 4.40 -4.87 -17.53
CA ASP A 88 5.75 -4.45 -17.13
C ASP A 88 6.68 -5.63 -16.84
N ALA A 89 6.13 -6.75 -16.35
CA ALA A 89 6.86 -8.00 -16.17
C ALA A 89 7.18 -8.73 -17.48
N ASP A 90 6.60 -8.33 -18.61
CA ASP A 90 6.60 -9.10 -19.87
C ASP A 90 6.19 -10.57 -19.64
N LEU A 91 5.15 -10.77 -18.80
CA LEU A 91 4.69 -12.08 -18.39
C LEU A 91 3.48 -12.53 -19.23
N ASN A 92 3.72 -13.53 -20.08
CA ASN A 92 2.64 -14.16 -20.85
C ASN A 92 2.07 -15.38 -20.09
N ILE A 93 0.87 -15.26 -19.55
CA ILE A 93 0.19 -16.31 -18.79
C ILE A 93 -0.48 -17.28 -19.78
N THR A 94 0.22 -18.36 -20.15
CA THR A 94 -0.28 -19.44 -21.00
C THR A 94 -1.06 -20.47 -20.17
N ASP A 95 -1.86 -21.34 -20.84
CA ASP A 95 -2.56 -22.44 -20.15
C ASP A 95 -1.61 -23.38 -19.40
N GLU A 96 -0.37 -23.50 -19.83
CA GLU A 96 0.66 -24.34 -19.19
C GLU A 96 1.08 -23.78 -17.83
N ILE A 97 1.35 -22.48 -17.73
CA ILE A 97 1.82 -21.85 -16.49
C ILE A 97 0.67 -21.32 -15.61
N ALA A 98 -0.53 -21.09 -16.17
CA ALA A 98 -1.67 -20.52 -15.45
C ALA A 98 -1.95 -21.19 -14.09
N PRO A 99 -1.87 -22.54 -13.92
CA PRO A 99 -2.06 -23.18 -12.62
C PRO A 99 -0.99 -22.84 -11.57
N ARG A 100 0.14 -22.28 -11.99
CA ARG A 100 1.26 -21.87 -11.12
C ARG A 100 1.33 -20.34 -10.93
N VAL A 101 0.43 -19.58 -11.57
CA VAL A 101 0.28 -18.13 -11.41
C VAL A 101 -0.88 -17.86 -10.48
N GLY A 102 -0.60 -17.35 -9.29
CA GLY A 102 -1.60 -16.99 -8.29
C GLY A 102 -1.87 -15.50 -8.23
N VAL A 103 -2.96 -15.14 -7.54
CA VAL A 103 -3.36 -13.76 -7.27
C VAL A 103 -3.68 -13.61 -5.78
N TRP A 104 -3.09 -12.61 -5.13
CA TRP A 104 -3.35 -12.32 -3.73
C TRP A 104 -3.34 -10.79 -3.51
N VAL A 105 -4.50 -10.16 -3.67
CA VAL A 105 -4.66 -8.71 -3.58
C VAL A 105 -5.71 -8.38 -2.53
N GLY A 106 -5.39 -7.48 -1.61
CA GLY A 106 -6.28 -7.09 -0.54
C GLY A 106 -6.91 -5.72 -0.72
N SER A 107 -8.03 -5.51 -0.04
CA SER A 107 -8.66 -4.20 0.19
C SER A 107 -9.10 -4.15 1.65
N GLY A 108 -8.89 -3.01 2.32
CA GLY A 108 -9.23 -2.87 3.74
C GLY A 108 -10.74 -2.72 3.97
N ILE A 109 -11.47 -2.14 3.03
CA ILE A 109 -12.91 -1.82 3.15
C ILE A 109 -13.75 -2.55 2.09
N GLY A 110 -13.22 -2.70 0.88
CA GLY A 110 -13.98 -3.23 -0.25
C GLY A 110 -14.92 -2.20 -0.88
N GLY A 111 -16.03 -2.66 -1.46
CA GLY A 111 -16.95 -1.86 -2.27
C GLY A 111 -17.93 -0.99 -1.48
N LEU A 112 -17.42 -0.03 -0.72
CA LEU A 112 -18.27 0.83 0.10
C LEU A 112 -19.15 1.79 -0.73
N GLU A 113 -18.67 2.28 -1.87
CA GLU A 113 -19.48 3.09 -2.79
C GLU A 113 -20.67 2.29 -3.31
N THR A 114 -20.46 1.04 -3.68
CA THR A 114 -21.52 0.10 -4.05
C THR A 114 -22.51 -0.13 -2.91
N LEU A 115 -22.01 -0.35 -1.68
CA LEU A 115 -22.86 -0.52 -0.51
C LEU A 115 -23.78 0.70 -0.30
N GLU A 116 -23.24 1.90 -0.29
CA GLU A 116 -24.00 3.13 -0.11
C GLU A 116 -25.08 3.28 -1.19
N SER A 117 -24.69 3.17 -2.45
CA SER A 117 -25.62 3.37 -3.58
C SER A 117 -26.73 2.33 -3.62
N GLN A 118 -26.43 1.07 -3.35
CA GLN A 118 -27.41 0.00 -3.35
C GLN A 118 -28.32 0.05 -2.11
N PHE A 119 -27.82 0.51 -0.98
CA PHE A 119 -28.64 0.75 0.21
C PHE A 119 -29.65 1.89 -0.01
N GLU A 120 -29.24 2.97 -0.68
CA GLU A 120 -30.16 4.05 -1.09
C GLU A 120 -31.25 3.54 -2.05
N ILE A 121 -30.89 2.70 -3.03
CA ILE A 121 -31.86 2.04 -3.92
C ILE A 121 -32.81 1.14 -3.13
N PHE A 122 -32.31 0.36 -2.19
CA PHE A 122 -33.13 -0.50 -1.33
C PHE A 122 -34.17 0.30 -0.55
N LEU A 123 -33.76 1.41 0.07
CA LEU A 123 -34.66 2.26 0.86
C LEU A 123 -35.71 3.00 -0.01
N THR A 124 -35.32 3.48 -1.19
CA THR A 124 -36.17 4.32 -2.03
C THR A 124 -37.02 3.54 -3.04
N LYS A 125 -36.54 2.39 -3.52
CA LYS A 125 -37.15 1.61 -4.61
C LYS A 125 -37.49 0.16 -4.24
N GLY A 126 -37.08 -0.26 -3.04
CA GLY A 126 -37.34 -1.61 -2.49
C GLY A 126 -36.37 -2.68 -2.99
N PRO A 127 -36.45 -3.89 -2.37
CA PRO A 127 -35.47 -4.97 -2.54
C PRO A 127 -35.35 -5.52 -3.96
N ARG A 128 -36.43 -5.44 -4.76
CA ARG A 128 -36.44 -5.94 -6.16
C ARG A 128 -35.61 -5.09 -7.12
N ARG A 129 -35.12 -3.93 -6.69
CA ARG A 129 -34.35 -2.98 -7.51
C ARG A 129 -32.87 -3.00 -7.19
N VAL A 130 -32.44 -3.73 -6.15
CA VAL A 130 -31.04 -3.93 -5.83
C VAL A 130 -30.34 -4.71 -6.96
N SER A 131 -29.14 -4.30 -7.31
CA SER A 131 -28.36 -4.92 -8.38
C SER A 131 -28.04 -6.39 -8.08
N PRO A 132 -28.13 -7.30 -9.05
CA PRO A 132 -27.67 -8.69 -8.90
C PRO A 132 -26.16 -8.79 -8.68
N PHE A 133 -25.40 -7.75 -9.02
CA PHE A 133 -23.97 -7.64 -8.81
C PHE A 133 -23.59 -7.03 -7.45
N PHE A 134 -24.58 -6.64 -6.62
CA PHE A 134 -24.33 -5.96 -5.33
C PHE A 134 -23.31 -6.70 -4.48
N VAL A 135 -23.54 -7.98 -4.19
CA VAL A 135 -22.63 -8.76 -3.33
C VAL A 135 -21.25 -8.91 -3.95
N PRO A 136 -21.08 -9.35 -5.21
CA PRO A 136 -19.76 -9.42 -5.83
C PRO A 136 -19.03 -8.08 -5.93
N MET A 137 -19.74 -6.97 -6.10
CA MET A 137 -19.10 -5.65 -6.15
C MET A 137 -18.64 -5.15 -4.77
N MET A 138 -19.28 -5.63 -3.68
CA MET A 138 -19.04 -5.14 -2.33
C MET A 138 -17.89 -5.87 -1.64
N ILE A 139 -17.76 -7.20 -1.81
CA ILE A 139 -16.82 -8.00 -1.01
C ILE A 139 -15.36 -7.77 -1.43
N PRO A 140 -14.42 -7.63 -0.46
CA PRO A 140 -13.03 -7.25 -0.75
C PRO A 140 -12.24 -8.24 -1.62
N ASP A 141 -12.57 -9.54 -1.56
CA ASP A 141 -11.90 -10.60 -2.33
C ASP A 141 -12.15 -10.51 -3.83
N MET A 142 -13.15 -9.72 -4.27
CA MET A 142 -13.44 -9.56 -5.69
C MET A 142 -12.34 -8.84 -6.47
N ALA A 143 -11.49 -8.05 -5.83
CA ALA A 143 -10.28 -7.55 -6.48
C ALA A 143 -9.42 -8.71 -7.00
N THR A 144 -9.15 -9.69 -6.14
CA THR A 144 -8.40 -10.91 -6.48
C THR A 144 -9.12 -11.76 -7.53
N GLY A 145 -10.43 -11.98 -7.34
CA GLY A 145 -11.24 -12.77 -8.27
C GLY A 145 -11.28 -12.18 -9.67
N GLN A 146 -11.49 -10.87 -9.80
CA GLN A 146 -11.56 -10.19 -11.09
C GLN A 146 -10.19 -10.10 -11.79
N ILE A 147 -9.10 -9.92 -11.03
CA ILE A 147 -7.73 -10.00 -11.57
C ILE A 147 -7.46 -11.40 -12.13
N SER A 148 -7.79 -12.44 -11.37
CA SER A 148 -7.62 -13.85 -11.79
C SER A 148 -8.36 -14.13 -13.10
N ILE A 149 -9.62 -13.67 -13.23
CA ILE A 149 -10.41 -13.80 -14.46
C ILE A 149 -9.78 -13.01 -15.61
N ALA A 150 -9.38 -11.76 -15.36
CA ALA A 150 -8.84 -10.88 -16.40
C ALA A 150 -7.49 -11.36 -16.96
N LEU A 151 -6.67 -12.01 -16.11
CA LEU A 151 -5.34 -12.49 -16.48
C LEU A 151 -5.30 -13.97 -16.87
N GLY A 152 -6.37 -14.74 -16.62
CA GLY A 152 -6.37 -16.19 -16.80
C GLY A 152 -5.52 -16.94 -15.77
N ALA A 153 -5.19 -16.33 -14.63
CA ALA A 153 -4.40 -16.95 -13.57
C ALA A 153 -5.24 -17.97 -12.79
N LYS A 154 -4.76 -19.21 -12.68
CA LYS A 154 -5.50 -20.36 -12.12
C LYS A 154 -4.84 -20.95 -10.87
N GLY A 155 -3.79 -20.32 -10.35
CA GLY A 155 -3.07 -20.74 -9.15
C GLY A 155 -3.78 -20.33 -7.85
N VAL A 156 -3.00 -20.17 -6.78
CA VAL A 156 -3.51 -19.73 -5.47
C VAL A 156 -4.25 -18.41 -5.61
N ASN A 157 -5.48 -18.34 -5.10
CA ASN A 157 -6.32 -17.14 -5.18
C ASN A 157 -6.86 -16.83 -3.78
N SER A 158 -6.46 -15.71 -3.19
CA SER A 158 -6.83 -15.31 -1.84
C SER A 158 -6.77 -13.79 -1.64
N CYS A 159 -7.35 -13.32 -0.55
CA CYS A 159 -7.43 -11.91 -0.18
C CYS A 159 -7.08 -11.75 1.30
N THR A 160 -6.25 -10.78 1.63
CA THR A 160 -6.00 -10.35 3.00
C THR A 160 -6.82 -9.09 3.30
N VAL A 161 -7.35 -8.99 4.52
CA VAL A 161 -8.07 -7.82 5.02
C VAL A 161 -7.52 -7.50 6.42
N THR A 162 -6.59 -6.56 6.51
CA THR A 162 -5.92 -6.13 7.75
C THR A 162 -5.85 -4.59 7.85
N ALA A 163 -6.95 -3.93 7.49
CA ALA A 163 -7.07 -2.47 7.49
C ALA A 163 -5.90 -1.83 6.69
N CYS A 164 -5.17 -0.87 7.29
CA CYS A 164 -4.07 -0.17 6.62
C CYS A 164 -2.86 -1.06 6.31
N ALA A 165 -2.73 -2.24 6.94
CA ALA A 165 -1.66 -3.20 6.68
C ALA A 165 -1.97 -4.18 5.54
N THR A 166 -3.15 -4.10 4.95
CA THR A 166 -3.67 -5.07 3.96
C THR A 166 -2.72 -5.31 2.79
N GLY A 167 -2.24 -4.27 2.12
CA GLY A 167 -1.34 -4.41 0.97
C GLY A 167 -0.01 -5.05 1.34
N THR A 168 0.56 -4.64 2.46
CA THR A 168 1.82 -5.20 2.99
C THR A 168 1.67 -6.67 3.39
N ASN A 169 0.59 -7.04 4.09
CA ASN A 169 0.30 -8.43 4.40
C ASN A 169 0.04 -9.26 3.14
N SER A 170 -0.71 -8.73 2.16
CA SER A 170 -0.96 -9.44 0.90
C SER A 170 0.34 -9.80 0.16
N ILE A 171 1.27 -8.84 0.08
CA ILE A 171 2.60 -9.06 -0.51
C ILE A 171 3.39 -10.09 0.31
N GLY A 172 3.40 -9.96 1.63
CA GLY A 172 4.10 -10.90 2.51
C GLY A 172 3.55 -12.33 2.44
N ASP A 173 2.23 -12.49 2.41
CA ASP A 173 1.58 -13.79 2.28
C ASP A 173 1.86 -14.42 0.91
N ALA A 174 1.79 -13.65 -0.18
CA ALA A 174 2.15 -14.08 -1.53
C ALA A 174 3.64 -14.50 -1.63
N PHE A 175 4.54 -13.74 -0.99
CA PHE A 175 5.95 -14.11 -0.86
C PHE A 175 6.10 -15.49 -0.20
N LYS A 176 5.38 -15.75 0.89
CA LYS A 176 5.43 -17.06 1.57
C LYS A 176 4.86 -18.20 0.72
N VAL A 177 3.86 -17.93 -0.11
CA VAL A 177 3.33 -18.92 -1.08
C VAL A 177 4.42 -19.37 -2.05
N ILE A 178 5.18 -18.45 -2.64
CA ILE A 178 6.28 -18.79 -3.55
C ILE A 178 7.43 -19.48 -2.78
N GLN A 179 7.80 -18.98 -1.59
CA GLN A 179 8.85 -19.58 -0.78
C GLN A 179 8.59 -21.06 -0.45
N ARG A 180 7.32 -21.45 -0.26
CA ARG A 180 6.91 -22.83 -0.01
C ARG A 180 6.85 -23.68 -1.30
N GLY A 181 6.84 -23.05 -2.47
CA GLY A 181 6.72 -23.71 -3.77
C GLY A 181 5.27 -23.99 -4.20
N ASP A 182 4.28 -23.35 -3.58
CA ASP A 182 2.87 -23.51 -3.93
C ASP A 182 2.52 -22.78 -5.24
N ALA A 183 3.26 -21.73 -5.59
CA ALA A 183 3.19 -21.00 -6.86
C ALA A 183 4.60 -20.64 -7.36
N ASP A 184 4.72 -20.34 -8.66
CA ASP A 184 5.95 -19.82 -9.25
C ASP A 184 5.85 -18.31 -9.48
N VAL A 185 4.64 -17.80 -9.66
CA VAL A 185 4.34 -16.37 -9.84
C VAL A 185 3.15 -15.98 -8.97
N MET A 186 3.21 -14.81 -8.35
CA MET A 186 2.09 -14.20 -7.63
C MET A 186 1.89 -12.74 -8.05
N VAL A 187 0.69 -12.39 -8.50
CA VAL A 187 0.26 -11.01 -8.68
C VAL A 187 -0.33 -10.55 -7.34
N THR A 188 0.28 -9.55 -6.70
CA THR A 188 -0.05 -9.20 -5.31
C THR A 188 0.08 -7.72 -5.01
N GLY A 189 -0.56 -7.28 -3.96
CA GLY A 189 -0.56 -5.89 -3.52
C GLY A 189 -1.85 -5.48 -2.82
N GLY A 190 -2.20 -4.21 -2.94
CA GLY A 190 -3.40 -3.67 -2.31
C GLY A 190 -4.12 -2.64 -3.18
N THR A 191 -5.41 -2.48 -2.94
CA THR A 191 -6.29 -1.54 -3.63
C THR A 191 -7.29 -0.95 -2.64
N GLU A 192 -7.69 0.31 -2.85
CA GLU A 192 -8.73 0.95 -2.05
C GLU A 192 -9.40 2.11 -2.80
N ALA A 193 -10.71 2.25 -2.66
CA ALA A 193 -11.48 3.39 -3.17
C ALA A 193 -12.42 3.92 -2.08
N PRO A 194 -11.87 4.51 -0.99
CA PRO A 194 -12.64 4.78 0.22
C PRO A 194 -13.31 6.15 0.22
N LEU A 195 -13.19 6.95 -0.84
CA LEU A 195 -13.61 8.36 -0.84
C LEU A 195 -15.14 8.48 -1.03
N THR A 196 -15.89 8.03 -0.02
CA THR A 196 -17.35 7.98 0.02
C THR A 196 -17.91 8.76 1.19
N ARG A 197 -19.23 9.06 1.16
CA ARG A 197 -19.92 9.78 2.24
C ARG A 197 -19.74 9.09 3.60
N MET A 198 -19.91 7.78 3.66
CA MET A 198 -19.82 7.02 4.91
C MET A 198 -18.38 6.92 5.43
N SER A 199 -17.39 6.81 4.54
CA SER A 199 -15.99 6.83 4.97
C SER A 199 -15.61 8.17 5.60
N PHE A 200 -15.94 9.29 4.96
CA PHE A 200 -15.68 10.62 5.54
C PHE A 200 -16.40 10.79 6.87
N ALA A 201 -17.67 10.37 6.98
CA ALA A 201 -18.41 10.42 8.24
C ALA A 201 -17.77 9.54 9.31
N GLY A 202 -17.44 8.28 9.00
CA GLY A 202 -16.88 7.31 9.93
C GLY A 202 -15.50 7.71 10.46
N PHE A 203 -14.58 8.06 9.57
CA PHE A 203 -13.23 8.49 9.97
C PHE A 203 -13.23 9.86 10.67
N SER A 204 -14.16 10.77 10.32
CA SER A 204 -14.35 12.03 11.04
C SER A 204 -14.89 11.78 12.46
N ALA A 205 -15.87 10.89 12.62
CA ALA A 205 -16.39 10.51 13.93
C ALA A 205 -15.30 9.88 14.82
N ASN A 206 -14.36 9.17 14.21
CA ASN A 206 -13.19 8.57 14.87
C ASN A 206 -12.07 9.61 15.15
N LYS A 207 -12.22 10.84 14.66
CA LYS A 207 -11.21 11.92 14.75
C LYS A 207 -9.86 11.51 14.18
N ALA A 208 -9.86 10.69 13.14
CA ALA A 208 -8.66 10.17 12.52
C ALA A 208 -8.17 11.03 11.34
N LEU A 209 -9.07 11.82 10.72
CA LEU A 209 -8.75 12.68 9.58
C LEU A 209 -8.20 14.03 10.02
N SER A 210 -7.25 14.56 9.25
CA SER A 210 -6.81 15.94 9.37
C SER A 210 -7.97 16.89 9.09
N THR A 211 -8.08 17.93 9.92
CA THR A 211 -9.04 19.03 9.75
C THR A 211 -8.40 20.26 9.15
N ASN A 212 -7.11 20.21 8.85
CA ASN A 212 -6.40 21.28 8.15
C ASN A 212 -6.93 21.40 6.70
N PRO A 213 -7.54 22.55 6.33
CA PRO A 213 -8.13 22.71 5.00
C PRO A 213 -7.11 23.00 3.90
N ASP A 214 -5.86 23.28 4.25
CA ASP A 214 -4.80 23.55 3.26
C ASP A 214 -4.23 22.24 2.70
N PRO A 215 -4.47 21.91 1.42
CA PRO A 215 -4.00 20.68 0.82
C PRO A 215 -2.46 20.57 0.77
N LYS A 216 -1.75 21.69 0.86
CA LYS A 216 -0.28 21.70 0.83
C LYS A 216 0.33 21.27 2.15
N THR A 217 -0.39 21.37 3.26
CA THR A 217 0.14 21.12 4.61
C THR A 217 -0.69 20.17 5.45
N ALA A 218 -1.78 19.61 4.92
CA ALA A 218 -2.69 18.75 5.66
C ALA A 218 -2.04 17.41 6.04
N SER A 219 -1.31 16.77 5.13
CA SER A 219 -0.50 15.58 5.44
C SER A 219 0.92 16.00 5.76
N ARG A 220 1.30 15.86 7.03
CA ARG A 220 2.60 16.30 7.58
C ARG A 220 3.14 15.26 8.59
N PRO A 221 3.49 14.05 8.12
CA PRO A 221 4.03 13.04 9.00
C PRO A 221 5.24 13.56 9.79
N PHE A 222 5.30 13.20 11.07
CA PHE A 222 6.37 13.57 12.03
C PHE A 222 6.45 15.07 12.39
N ASP A 223 5.62 15.93 11.80
CA ASP A 223 5.51 17.34 12.22
C ASP A 223 4.80 17.46 13.58
N LYS A 224 5.23 18.40 14.42
CA LYS A 224 4.66 18.64 15.75
C LYS A 224 3.16 18.99 15.71
N ASN A 225 2.72 19.65 14.64
CA ASN A 225 1.34 20.11 14.48
C ASN A 225 0.46 19.16 13.66
N ARG A 226 0.92 17.90 13.42
CA ARG A 226 0.10 16.89 12.75
C ARG A 226 -1.18 16.62 13.51
N ASP A 227 -2.29 16.47 12.81
CA ASP A 227 -3.62 16.41 13.42
C ASP A 227 -4.50 15.27 12.89
N GLY A 228 -3.99 14.43 12.01
CA GLY A 228 -4.72 13.32 11.40
C GLY A 228 -4.21 12.98 10.00
N PHE A 229 -4.66 11.88 9.44
CA PHE A 229 -4.29 11.51 8.09
C PHE A 229 -5.20 12.16 7.03
N VAL A 230 -4.70 12.30 5.81
CA VAL A 230 -5.48 12.65 4.63
C VAL A 230 -5.85 11.36 3.90
N MET A 231 -7.14 11.09 3.73
CA MET A 231 -7.63 9.88 3.07
C MET A 231 -7.37 9.93 1.57
N GLY A 232 -6.86 8.82 1.00
CA GLY A 232 -6.55 8.69 -0.42
C GLY A 232 -7.09 7.39 -1.02
N GLU A 233 -7.04 7.29 -2.34
CA GLU A 233 -7.48 6.13 -3.13
C GLU A 233 -6.39 5.68 -4.10
N GLY A 234 -6.43 4.42 -4.56
CA GLY A 234 -5.51 3.89 -5.55
C GLY A 234 -5.30 2.39 -5.49
N ALA A 235 -4.29 1.92 -6.20
CA ALA A 235 -3.83 0.53 -6.18
C ALA A 235 -2.32 0.45 -6.44
N GLY A 236 -1.63 -0.41 -5.68
CA GLY A 236 -0.23 -0.77 -5.91
C GLY A 236 -0.13 -2.28 -6.04
N ILE A 237 0.26 -2.75 -7.22
CA ILE A 237 0.35 -4.17 -7.55
C ILE A 237 1.77 -4.48 -8.03
N ILE A 238 2.33 -5.58 -7.54
CA ILE A 238 3.62 -6.11 -7.98
C ILE A 238 3.48 -7.55 -8.44
N VAL A 239 4.36 -7.96 -9.35
CA VAL A 239 4.54 -9.35 -9.73
C VAL A 239 5.73 -9.90 -8.94
N LEU A 240 5.47 -10.87 -8.08
CA LEU A 240 6.47 -11.69 -7.42
C LEU A 240 6.70 -12.97 -8.20
N GLU A 241 7.96 -13.36 -8.32
CA GLU A 241 8.34 -14.51 -9.12
C GLU A 241 9.45 -15.31 -8.45
N GLU A 242 9.39 -16.62 -8.53
CA GLU A 242 10.50 -17.49 -8.12
C GLU A 242 11.73 -17.20 -9.00
N LEU A 243 12.90 -17.08 -8.38
CA LEU A 243 14.11 -16.58 -9.06
C LEU A 243 14.47 -17.41 -10.29
N GLU A 244 14.49 -18.75 -10.18
CA GLU A 244 14.90 -19.60 -11.30
C GLU A 244 13.88 -19.55 -12.44
N HIS A 245 12.59 -19.41 -12.12
CA HIS A 245 11.54 -19.18 -13.12
C HIS A 245 11.77 -17.83 -13.83
N ALA A 246 12.04 -16.76 -13.10
CA ALA A 246 12.33 -15.44 -13.66
C ALA A 246 13.56 -15.45 -14.57
N LEU A 247 14.65 -16.10 -14.13
CA LEU A 247 15.89 -16.23 -14.91
C LEU A 247 15.69 -17.04 -16.18
N ALA A 248 14.94 -18.15 -16.10
CA ALA A 248 14.69 -19.04 -17.24
C ALA A 248 13.96 -18.35 -18.40
N ARG A 249 13.10 -17.35 -18.10
CA ARG A 249 12.41 -16.57 -19.12
C ARG A 249 13.09 -15.24 -19.46
N GLY A 250 14.23 -14.93 -18.84
CA GLY A 250 14.97 -13.68 -19.06
C GLY A 250 14.27 -12.43 -18.51
N ALA A 251 13.52 -12.57 -17.40
CA ALA A 251 12.77 -11.47 -16.81
C ALA A 251 13.66 -10.30 -16.34
N LYS A 252 13.15 -9.10 -16.48
CA LYS A 252 13.67 -7.94 -15.76
C LYS A 252 13.45 -8.14 -14.25
N ILE A 253 14.46 -7.93 -13.44
CA ILE A 253 14.38 -8.01 -11.99
C ILE A 253 14.61 -6.63 -11.38
N TYR A 254 13.65 -6.15 -10.60
CA TYR A 254 13.72 -4.87 -9.89
C TYR A 254 14.47 -4.96 -8.57
N GLY A 255 14.26 -6.06 -7.86
CA GLY A 255 14.81 -6.33 -6.54
C GLY A 255 14.34 -7.70 -6.04
N GLU A 256 14.76 -8.06 -4.85
CA GLU A 256 14.40 -9.32 -4.19
C GLU A 256 13.62 -9.00 -2.90
N ILE A 257 12.51 -9.69 -2.64
CA ILE A 257 11.86 -9.66 -1.35
C ILE A 257 12.48 -10.74 -0.46
N VAL A 258 12.97 -10.35 0.71
CA VAL A 258 13.77 -11.24 1.56
C VAL A 258 13.21 -11.43 2.97
N GLY A 259 12.38 -10.50 3.45
CA GLY A 259 11.82 -10.56 4.79
C GLY A 259 10.37 -10.12 4.88
N TYR A 260 9.62 -10.80 5.74
CA TYR A 260 8.24 -10.48 6.09
C TYR A 260 8.01 -10.73 7.58
N GLY A 261 7.48 -9.73 8.26
CA GLY A 261 7.03 -9.81 9.65
C GLY A 261 5.56 -9.37 9.76
N SER A 262 4.78 -10.10 10.54
CA SER A 262 3.38 -9.77 10.82
C SER A 262 3.08 -10.05 12.27
N THR A 263 2.50 -9.07 12.98
CA THR A 263 2.19 -9.14 14.41
C THR A 263 0.86 -8.46 14.73
N GLY A 264 0.32 -8.73 15.90
CA GLY A 264 -0.85 -8.04 16.44
C GLY A 264 -0.52 -7.37 17.76
N ASP A 265 -1.08 -6.18 17.99
CA ASP A 265 -0.91 -5.42 19.25
C ASP A 265 -1.67 -6.02 20.43
N ALA A 266 -2.84 -6.62 20.17
CA ALA A 266 -3.77 -7.06 21.20
C ALA A 266 -4.06 -5.98 22.27
N TYR A 267 -4.22 -4.73 21.84
CA TYR A 267 -4.32 -3.57 22.73
C TYR A 267 -5.61 -2.79 22.58
N HIS A 268 -5.86 -2.17 21.41
CA HIS A 268 -7.03 -1.31 21.17
C HIS A 268 -7.47 -1.39 19.71
N ILE A 269 -8.75 -1.09 19.42
CA ILE A 269 -9.32 -1.23 18.08
C ILE A 269 -8.77 -0.23 17.06
N THR A 270 -8.31 0.96 17.50
CA THR A 270 -7.83 2.04 16.61
C THR A 270 -6.51 2.66 17.02
N ALA A 271 -6.14 2.60 18.31
CA ALA A 271 -4.89 3.14 18.82
C ALA A 271 -3.78 2.07 18.76
N PRO A 272 -2.57 2.41 18.32
CA PRO A 272 -1.43 1.50 18.39
C PRO A 272 -1.05 1.22 19.85
N ALA A 273 -0.40 0.09 20.09
CA ALA A 273 0.15 -0.24 21.40
C ALA A 273 1.13 0.84 21.85
N GLN A 274 1.16 1.12 23.17
CA GLN A 274 2.08 2.09 23.73
C GLN A 274 3.52 1.67 23.41
N ASP A 275 4.38 2.66 23.18
CA ASP A 275 5.79 2.49 22.85
C ASP A 275 6.05 1.76 21.51
N GLY A 276 5.02 1.50 20.71
CA GLY A 276 5.14 0.88 19.39
C GLY A 276 5.60 -0.58 19.41
N GLU A 277 5.34 -1.29 20.51
CA GLU A 277 5.86 -2.66 20.75
C GLU A 277 5.48 -3.64 19.64
N GLY A 278 4.22 -3.60 19.15
CA GLY A 278 3.76 -4.47 18.07
C GLY A 278 4.48 -4.21 16.74
N GLY A 279 4.67 -2.94 16.39
CA GLY A 279 5.45 -2.54 15.21
C GLY A 279 6.92 -2.95 15.32
N ALA A 280 7.52 -2.79 16.52
CA ALA A 280 8.88 -3.24 16.77
C ALA A 280 9.03 -4.75 16.54
N ARG A 281 8.10 -5.57 17.05
CA ARG A 281 8.09 -7.03 16.78
C ARG A 281 7.93 -7.36 15.30
N ALA A 282 7.09 -6.64 14.57
CA ALA A 282 6.93 -6.87 13.14
C ALA A 282 8.25 -6.62 12.38
N MET A 283 8.95 -5.53 12.68
CA MET A 283 10.28 -5.25 12.12
C MET A 283 11.30 -6.33 12.51
N GLN A 284 11.35 -6.75 13.77
CA GLN A 284 12.25 -7.81 14.24
C GLN A 284 12.00 -9.15 13.54
N GLU A 285 10.74 -9.55 13.38
CA GLU A 285 10.41 -10.80 12.66
C GLU A 285 10.76 -10.70 11.16
N ALA A 286 10.60 -9.54 10.52
CA ALA A 286 11.02 -9.34 9.14
C ALA A 286 12.55 -9.43 8.98
N ILE A 287 13.32 -8.80 9.87
CA ILE A 287 14.78 -8.86 9.91
C ILE A 287 15.27 -10.30 10.13
N LYS A 288 14.66 -11.01 11.07
CA LYS A 288 14.94 -12.42 11.33
C LYS A 288 14.60 -13.31 10.14
N ASP A 289 13.47 -13.09 9.46
CA ASP A 289 13.08 -13.85 8.27
C ASP A 289 14.03 -13.61 7.09
N ALA A 290 14.53 -12.37 6.94
CA ALA A 290 15.56 -12.00 5.98
C ALA A 290 16.95 -12.57 6.32
N GLY A 291 17.20 -12.94 7.57
CA GLY A 291 18.50 -13.46 8.03
C GLY A 291 19.62 -12.40 8.02
N ILE A 292 19.28 -11.15 8.30
CA ILE A 292 20.22 -10.01 8.33
C ILE A 292 20.30 -9.39 9.73
N ALA A 293 21.25 -8.48 9.92
CA ALA A 293 21.31 -7.65 11.13
C ALA A 293 20.48 -6.36 10.96
N PRO A 294 20.01 -5.74 12.05
CA PRO A 294 19.34 -4.44 11.98
C PRO A 294 20.18 -3.37 11.27
N GLU A 295 21.50 -3.41 11.46
CA GLU A 295 22.45 -2.46 10.87
C GLU A 295 22.59 -2.58 9.34
N ASP A 296 22.11 -3.67 8.75
CA ASP A 296 22.11 -3.85 7.29
C ASP A 296 20.99 -3.04 6.59
N ILE A 297 19.98 -2.56 7.33
CA ILE A 297 18.91 -1.73 6.77
C ILE A 297 19.42 -0.31 6.50
N ASP A 298 19.27 0.16 5.27
CA ASP A 298 19.71 1.49 4.81
C ASP A 298 18.61 2.55 4.87
N TYR A 299 17.36 2.14 4.65
CA TYR A 299 16.20 3.04 4.56
C TYR A 299 14.92 2.36 5.06
N ILE A 300 14.06 3.15 5.71
CA ILE A 300 12.71 2.74 6.13
C ILE A 300 11.68 3.62 5.42
N ASN A 301 10.83 3.02 4.59
CA ASN A 301 9.56 3.63 4.17
C ASN A 301 8.56 3.42 5.31
N ALA A 302 8.34 4.47 6.08
CA ALA A 302 7.54 4.43 7.29
C ALA A 302 6.04 4.39 7.01
N HIS A 303 5.28 3.84 7.95
CA HIS A 303 3.83 3.99 7.93
C HIS A 303 3.43 5.47 8.00
N GLY A 304 3.99 6.26 8.93
CA GLY A 304 3.98 7.72 8.95
C GLY A 304 2.70 8.38 8.46
N THR A 305 1.60 8.23 9.20
CA THR A 305 0.25 8.64 8.74
C THR A 305 -0.08 10.12 8.97
N SER A 306 0.79 10.89 9.62
CA SER A 306 0.45 12.25 10.08
C SER A 306 -0.54 12.26 11.24
N THR A 307 -0.69 11.14 11.97
CA THR A 307 -1.45 11.08 13.21
C THR A 307 -0.51 11.16 14.42
N TYR A 308 -0.98 11.79 15.48
CA TYR A 308 -0.12 12.02 16.66
C TYR A 308 0.50 10.73 17.22
N TYR A 309 -0.35 9.74 17.49
CA TYR A 309 0.11 8.51 18.14
C TYR A 309 0.92 7.60 17.21
N ASN A 310 0.50 7.45 15.95
CA ASN A 310 1.21 6.57 15.03
C ASN A 310 2.66 7.02 14.86
N ASP A 311 2.87 8.28 14.50
CA ASP A 311 4.21 8.77 14.13
C ASP A 311 5.16 8.75 15.33
N LYS A 312 4.65 9.08 16.52
CA LYS A 312 5.38 8.97 17.78
C LYS A 312 5.78 7.51 18.09
N TYR A 313 4.81 6.59 18.06
CA TYR A 313 5.07 5.20 18.45
C TYR A 313 5.86 4.44 17.39
N GLU A 314 5.72 4.77 16.11
CA GLU A 314 6.57 4.22 15.07
C GLU A 314 8.03 4.69 15.23
N THR A 315 8.26 5.95 15.58
CA THR A 315 9.59 6.48 15.96
C THR A 315 10.19 5.68 17.12
N MET A 316 9.42 5.42 18.17
CA MET A 316 9.87 4.62 19.31
C MET A 316 10.16 3.16 18.93
N ALA A 317 9.31 2.55 18.09
CA ALA A 317 9.51 1.21 17.57
C ALA A 317 10.82 1.09 16.78
N ILE A 318 11.09 2.06 15.89
CA ILE A 318 12.35 2.12 15.12
C ILE A 318 13.56 2.22 16.09
N LYS A 319 13.50 3.11 17.07
CA LYS A 319 14.58 3.22 18.08
C LYS A 319 14.77 1.92 18.86
N THR A 320 13.69 1.23 19.22
CA THR A 320 13.76 -0.04 19.95
C THR A 320 14.46 -1.14 19.13
N VAL A 321 14.20 -1.20 17.83
CA VAL A 321 14.77 -2.24 16.95
C VAL A 321 16.20 -1.93 16.56
N PHE A 322 16.51 -0.66 16.24
CA PHE A 322 17.76 -0.27 15.62
C PHE A 322 18.77 0.37 16.59
N GLY A 323 18.36 0.70 17.85
CA GLY A 323 19.24 1.32 18.85
C GLY A 323 19.94 2.57 18.31
N GLU A 324 21.25 2.66 18.48
CA GLU A 324 22.05 3.78 17.96
C GLU A 324 22.06 3.89 16.42
N HIS A 325 21.76 2.79 15.72
CA HIS A 325 21.67 2.80 14.26
C HIS A 325 20.44 3.57 13.77
N ALA A 326 19.39 3.69 14.58
CA ALA A 326 18.18 4.46 14.24
C ALA A 326 18.49 5.90 13.83
N HIS A 327 19.49 6.53 14.44
CA HIS A 327 19.93 7.90 14.13
C HIS A 327 20.81 8.02 12.87
N LYS A 328 21.16 6.88 12.25
CA LYS A 328 21.94 6.83 10.99
C LYS A 328 21.07 6.38 9.82
N LEU A 329 19.90 5.82 10.10
CA LEU A 329 18.92 5.40 9.11
C LEU A 329 18.23 6.61 8.49
N ALA A 330 18.01 6.56 7.18
CA ALA A 330 17.03 7.39 6.54
C ALA A 330 15.62 6.81 6.76
N VAL A 331 14.68 7.64 7.17
CA VAL A 331 13.26 7.29 7.31
C VAL A 331 12.46 8.27 6.49
N SER A 332 11.47 7.85 5.70
CA SER A 332 10.54 8.81 5.10
C SER A 332 9.13 8.26 5.00
N SER A 333 8.14 9.17 5.02
CA SER A 333 6.76 8.83 4.75
C SER A 333 6.28 9.45 3.44
N THR A 334 6.06 8.62 2.45
CA THR A 334 5.48 9.03 1.17
C THR A 334 4.01 9.43 1.28
N LYS A 335 3.36 9.12 2.41
CA LYS A 335 1.99 9.61 2.70
C LYS A 335 1.92 11.12 2.88
N SER A 336 3.05 11.81 3.08
CA SER A 336 3.10 13.27 2.99
C SER A 336 2.65 13.78 1.63
N MET A 337 2.80 12.98 0.58
CA MET A 337 2.49 13.30 -0.83
C MET A 337 1.26 12.55 -1.34
N THR A 338 1.17 11.24 -1.08
CA THR A 338 0.08 10.39 -1.56
C THR A 338 -1.20 10.50 -0.73
N GLY A 339 -1.13 11.05 0.50
CA GLY A 339 -2.13 10.77 1.50
C GLY A 339 -2.08 9.30 1.94
N HIS A 340 -3.03 8.87 2.74
CA HIS A 340 -3.13 7.50 3.23
C HIS A 340 -4.13 6.69 2.40
N LEU A 341 -3.64 5.77 1.58
CA LEU A 341 -4.44 4.94 0.67
C LEU A 341 -5.04 3.69 1.35
N LEU A 342 -5.07 3.65 2.68
CA LEU A 342 -5.60 2.54 3.48
C LEU A 342 -5.04 1.17 3.02
N GLY A 343 -5.91 0.27 2.54
CA GLY A 343 -5.48 -1.06 2.08
C GLY A 343 -4.55 -1.05 0.86
N ALA A 344 -4.56 0.01 0.06
CA ALA A 344 -3.65 0.16 -1.08
C ALA A 344 -2.26 0.68 -0.68
N ALA A 345 -2.11 1.31 0.51
CA ALA A 345 -0.90 2.01 0.91
C ALA A 345 0.35 1.13 0.81
N GLY A 346 0.31 -0.07 1.42
CA GLY A 346 1.46 -0.98 1.41
C GLY A 346 1.89 -1.45 0.02
N GLY A 347 0.97 -1.52 -0.95
CA GLY A 347 1.29 -1.82 -2.35
C GLY A 347 2.09 -0.70 -3.03
N ILE A 348 1.65 0.54 -2.90
CA ILE A 348 2.35 1.72 -3.43
C ILE A 348 3.71 1.90 -2.74
N GLU A 349 3.76 1.74 -1.41
CA GLU A 349 4.99 1.86 -0.62
C GLU A 349 6.01 0.77 -0.94
N ALA A 350 5.57 -0.45 -1.26
CA ALA A 350 6.42 -1.51 -1.77
C ALA A 350 7.05 -1.13 -3.12
N ILE A 351 6.25 -0.58 -4.05
CA ILE A 351 6.74 -0.08 -5.35
C ILE A 351 7.79 1.00 -5.14
N PHE A 352 7.52 2.00 -4.29
CA PHE A 352 8.47 3.08 -4.01
C PHE A 352 9.74 2.58 -3.30
N SER A 353 9.64 1.59 -2.41
CA SER A 353 10.79 0.97 -1.76
C SER A 353 11.69 0.23 -2.74
N ILE A 354 11.10 -0.49 -3.69
CA ILE A 354 11.83 -1.20 -4.76
C ILE A 354 12.52 -0.21 -5.71
N LEU A 355 11.82 0.85 -6.10
CA LEU A 355 12.38 1.89 -6.97
C LEU A 355 13.47 2.69 -6.27
N ALA A 356 13.35 2.92 -4.96
CA ALA A 356 14.40 3.57 -4.18
C ALA A 356 15.72 2.77 -4.23
N ILE A 357 15.65 1.43 -4.11
CA ILE A 357 16.82 0.55 -4.29
C ILE A 357 17.37 0.65 -5.70
N LYS A 358 16.51 0.54 -6.71
CA LYS A 358 16.92 0.50 -8.12
C LYS A 358 17.60 1.78 -8.58
N GLU A 359 17.07 2.92 -8.14
CA GLU A 359 17.54 4.25 -8.60
C GLU A 359 18.47 4.93 -7.60
N CYS A 360 18.71 4.32 -6.45
CA CYS A 360 19.52 4.87 -5.36
C CYS A 360 19.02 6.27 -4.93
N VAL A 361 17.68 6.41 -4.78
CA VAL A 361 17.02 7.67 -4.41
C VAL A 361 15.96 7.40 -3.35
N ILE A 362 16.01 8.09 -2.22
CA ILE A 362 15.01 8.04 -1.16
C ILE A 362 14.03 9.19 -1.37
N PRO A 363 12.71 8.93 -1.51
CA PRO A 363 11.70 9.99 -1.60
C PRO A 363 11.59 10.75 -0.28
N PRO A 364 11.27 12.06 -0.30
CA PRO A 364 11.22 12.88 0.89
C PRO A 364 9.95 12.65 1.72
N THR A 365 10.00 13.08 2.98
CA THR A 365 8.83 13.49 3.74
C THR A 365 8.66 15.00 3.59
N ILE A 366 7.64 15.44 2.90
CA ILE A 366 7.34 16.88 2.77
C ILE A 366 6.50 17.38 3.97
N ASN A 367 6.48 18.70 4.17
CA ASN A 367 5.64 19.40 5.15
C ASN A 367 6.08 19.28 6.63
N ILE A 368 7.32 18.90 6.93
CA ILE A 368 7.86 19.00 8.29
C ILE A 368 8.29 20.45 8.53
N GLN A 369 7.37 21.26 9.05
CA GLN A 369 7.61 22.69 9.31
C GLN A 369 8.04 22.96 10.75
N THR A 370 7.53 22.17 11.69
CA THR A 370 7.83 22.31 13.12
C THR A 370 8.37 20.97 13.63
N PRO A 371 9.64 20.88 13.97
CA PRO A 371 10.22 19.67 14.55
C PRO A 371 9.48 19.22 15.81
N ASP A 372 9.27 17.92 15.95
CA ASP A 372 8.69 17.30 17.14
C ASP A 372 9.79 16.55 17.91
N GLU A 373 9.97 16.89 19.19
CA GLU A 373 10.96 16.26 20.05
C GLU A 373 10.72 14.75 20.26
N GLU A 374 9.49 14.29 20.05
CA GLU A 374 9.10 12.88 20.13
C GLU A 374 9.34 12.13 18.80
N CYS A 375 9.64 12.86 17.71
CA CYS A 375 9.95 12.37 16.39
C CYS A 375 11.30 12.97 15.94
N ASP A 376 12.42 12.43 16.44
CA ASP A 376 13.77 13.00 16.37
C ASP A 376 14.73 12.19 15.47
N LEU A 377 14.21 11.41 14.53
CA LEU A 377 15.01 10.68 13.54
C LEU A 377 15.23 11.52 12.27
N ASP A 378 15.99 10.99 11.32
CA ASP A 378 16.21 11.61 10.01
C ASP A 378 15.07 11.23 9.04
N TYR A 379 14.08 12.10 8.92
CA TYR A 379 12.89 11.86 8.08
C TYR A 379 13.03 12.30 6.62
N VAL A 380 14.24 12.56 6.15
CA VAL A 380 14.52 13.04 4.78
C VAL A 380 13.61 14.21 4.39
N PRO A 381 13.71 15.37 5.07
CA PRO A 381 12.74 16.45 4.89
C PRO A 381 12.85 17.10 3.52
N ASP A 382 11.68 17.35 2.90
CA ASP A 382 11.40 18.18 1.71
C ASP A 382 12.09 17.77 0.40
N GLU A 383 13.34 17.29 0.41
CA GLU A 383 14.08 16.95 -0.79
C GLU A 383 14.50 15.47 -0.80
N ALA A 384 14.36 14.83 -1.97
CA ALA A 384 14.82 13.45 -2.14
C ALA A 384 16.34 13.34 -1.96
N ARG A 385 16.77 12.23 -1.39
CA ARG A 385 18.19 11.96 -1.09
C ARG A 385 18.76 10.88 -1.99
N ARG A 386 19.88 11.14 -2.65
CA ARG A 386 20.66 10.09 -3.33
C ARG A 386 21.50 9.34 -2.33
N GLN A 387 21.31 8.03 -2.29
CA GLN A 387 22.03 7.11 -1.39
C GLN A 387 22.04 5.70 -1.98
N ASP A 388 23.18 5.02 -1.96
CA ASP A 388 23.22 3.61 -2.34
C ASP A 388 22.48 2.78 -1.27
N LEU A 389 21.56 1.93 -1.73
CA LEU A 389 20.66 1.17 -0.86
C LEU A 389 20.79 -0.31 -1.19
N ASN A 390 21.06 -1.14 -0.17
CA ASN A 390 21.10 -2.59 -0.29
C ASN A 390 19.84 -3.23 0.28
N TYR A 391 19.34 -2.72 1.42
CA TYR A 391 18.14 -3.21 2.07
C TYR A 391 17.21 -2.05 2.42
N VAL A 392 15.98 -2.18 2.04
CA VAL A 392 14.90 -1.23 2.35
C VAL A 392 13.77 -1.95 3.07
N LEU A 393 13.32 -1.36 4.16
CA LEU A 393 12.24 -1.85 5.00
C LEU A 393 10.99 -0.98 4.77
N SER A 394 9.82 -1.59 4.63
CA SER A 394 8.53 -0.89 4.52
C SER A 394 7.59 -1.34 5.62
N ASN A 395 7.03 -0.39 6.38
CA ASN A 395 6.13 -0.63 7.50
C ASN A 395 4.69 -0.28 7.17
N SER A 396 3.76 -1.07 7.68
CA SER A 396 2.33 -0.73 7.75
C SER A 396 1.75 -1.09 9.10
N LEU A 397 1.05 -0.14 9.71
CA LEU A 397 0.41 -0.27 11.02
C LEU A 397 -1.09 0.02 10.85
N GLY A 398 -1.96 -0.96 11.12
CA GLY A 398 -3.39 -0.87 10.82
C GLY A 398 -4.28 -0.86 12.06
N PHE A 399 -5.47 -0.29 11.92
CA PHE A 399 -6.53 -0.44 12.91
C PHE A 399 -6.77 -1.92 13.21
N GLY A 400 -7.13 -2.25 14.44
CA GLY A 400 -7.16 -3.63 14.94
C GLY A 400 -5.82 -4.09 15.50
N GLY A 401 -4.78 -3.23 15.45
CA GLY A 401 -3.42 -3.56 15.89
C GLY A 401 -2.69 -4.48 14.91
N HIS A 402 -3.01 -4.40 13.63
CA HIS A 402 -2.32 -5.15 12.58
C HIS A 402 -1.02 -4.46 12.21
N ASN A 403 0.12 -5.12 12.42
CA ASN A 403 1.43 -4.61 12.05
C ASN A 403 2.06 -5.54 11.01
N ALA A 404 2.58 -4.97 9.94
CA ALA A 404 3.24 -5.70 8.87
C ALA A 404 4.49 -4.96 8.38
N THR A 405 5.54 -5.71 8.12
CA THR A 405 6.83 -5.20 7.64
C THR A 405 7.34 -6.07 6.50
N LEU A 406 7.78 -5.44 5.42
CA LEU A 406 8.48 -6.09 4.31
C LEU A 406 9.93 -5.61 4.25
N ILE A 407 10.84 -6.48 3.78
CA ILE A 407 12.22 -6.11 3.49
C ILE A 407 12.53 -6.50 2.05
N PHE A 408 12.95 -5.49 1.29
CA PHE A 408 13.45 -5.63 -0.06
C PHE A 408 14.97 -5.48 -0.09
N LYS A 409 15.60 -6.21 -1.01
CA LYS A 409 17.05 -6.26 -1.19
C LYS A 409 17.42 -5.92 -2.63
N LYS A 410 18.53 -5.23 -2.82
CA LYS A 410 19.15 -5.00 -4.13
C LYS A 410 19.49 -6.35 -4.77
N TYR A 411 18.92 -6.59 -5.95
CA TYR A 411 19.27 -7.80 -6.71
C TYR A 411 20.69 -7.65 -7.28
N GLN A 412 21.48 -8.69 -7.11
CA GLN A 412 22.81 -8.83 -7.69
C GLN A 412 22.79 -10.10 -8.55
N SER A 413 23.04 -9.92 -9.86
CA SER A 413 23.10 -11.01 -10.85
C SER A 413 24.29 -11.92 -10.64
#